data_e376ee1f0c4ecd7ab0ef9992b1b09b08
#
_entry.id   e376ee1f0c4ecd7ab0ef9992b1b09b08
#
_cell.length_a   1.000
_cell.length_b   1.000
_cell.length_c   1.000
_cell.angle_alpha   90.00
_cell.angle_beta   90.00
_cell.angle_gamma   90.00
#
_symmetry.space_group_name_H-M   'P 1'
#
loop_
_entity.id
_entity.type
_entity.pdbx_description
1 polymer ?
#
loop_
_entity_poly.entity_id
_entity_poly.type
_entity_poly.pdbx_seq_one_letter_code
_entity_poly.pdbx_strand_id
1 'polypeptide(L)'
;MNLFPRLLGDVGGSNARFAWQASASAPLSHIQVLSCSQYLGIAEAIEAYLTGNGLTSPVAAGIGIANPITGDQVVMTNHHWSFSIEQLQQQLSLNRLQVINDFTALALALPCLTTEQKVQIGGKEPIQNAPVALLGAGTGLGVSGLMPSGQHVLPISGEGGHVTLAAQNAKEFAVIELIGQKYGH
;
A
#
# COMPACT_ATOMS: atom_id res chain seq x y z
N MET A 1 4.23 -15.10 19.54
CA MET A 1 3.84 -13.75 20.00
C MET A 1 2.39 -13.49 19.59
N ASN A 2 1.56 -12.99 20.49
CA ASN A 2 0.23 -12.50 20.11
C ASN A 2 0.39 -11.17 19.36
N LEU A 3 -0.22 -11.03 18.17
CA LEU A 3 -0.22 -9.81 17.36
C LEU A 3 -1.62 -9.19 17.25
N PHE A 4 -2.52 -9.54 18.15
CA PHE A 4 -3.89 -9.04 18.19
C PHE A 4 -4.22 -8.39 19.55
N PRO A 5 -5.11 -7.43 19.57
CA PRO A 5 -5.78 -6.81 18.43
C PRO A 5 -4.80 -6.05 17.53
N ARG A 6 -5.13 -5.92 16.25
CA ARG A 6 -4.28 -5.18 15.32
C ARG A 6 -5.01 -4.12 14.52
N LEU A 7 -4.29 -3.06 14.22
CA LEU A 7 -4.68 -1.99 13.32
C LEU A 7 -4.19 -2.32 11.91
N LEU A 8 -5.04 -2.11 10.91
CA LEU A 8 -4.67 -2.13 9.51
C LEU A 8 -4.90 -0.76 8.92
N GLY A 9 -3.97 -0.29 8.10
CA GLY A 9 -4.02 1.02 7.45
C GLY A 9 -3.74 0.94 5.95
N ASP A 10 -4.50 1.74 5.18
CA ASP A 10 -4.26 2.05 3.76
C ASP A 10 -4.20 3.56 3.65
N VAL A 11 -2.99 4.10 3.41
CA VAL A 11 -2.70 5.53 3.53
C VAL A 11 -2.24 6.08 2.19
N GLY A 12 -3.11 6.88 1.60
CA GLY A 12 -2.81 7.67 0.40
C GLY A 12 -2.51 9.12 0.71
N GLY A 13 -2.28 9.93 -0.33
CA GLY A 13 -2.00 11.37 -0.17
C GLY A 13 -3.20 12.19 0.32
N SER A 14 -4.43 11.75 0.13
CA SER A 14 -5.64 12.50 0.53
C SER A 14 -6.37 11.84 1.69
N ASN A 15 -6.37 10.53 1.75
CA ASN A 15 -7.17 9.75 2.69
C ASN A 15 -6.33 8.66 3.37
N ALA A 16 -6.59 8.45 4.66
CA ALA A 16 -6.13 7.31 5.41
C ALA A 16 -7.34 6.44 5.77
N ARG A 17 -7.34 5.19 5.33
CA ARG A 17 -8.36 4.21 5.68
C ARG A 17 -7.82 3.30 6.76
N PHE A 18 -8.52 3.18 7.87
CA PHE A 18 -8.16 2.28 8.94
C PHE A 18 -9.23 1.21 9.16
N ALA A 19 -8.79 0.06 9.66
CA ALA A 19 -9.63 -1.04 10.05
C ALA A 19 -9.06 -1.73 11.30
N TRP A 20 -9.93 -2.38 12.05
CA TRP A 20 -9.59 -3.10 13.27
C TRP A 20 -9.80 -4.59 13.09
N GLN A 21 -8.87 -5.38 13.61
CA GLN A 21 -9.02 -6.82 13.70
C GLN A 21 -8.74 -7.29 15.12
N ALA A 22 -9.77 -7.75 15.82
CA ALA A 22 -9.70 -8.11 17.23
C ALA A 22 -8.93 -9.42 17.50
N SER A 23 -8.98 -10.39 16.56
CA SER A 23 -8.27 -11.67 16.66
C SER A 23 -7.96 -12.23 15.25
N ALA A 24 -7.20 -13.32 15.16
CA ALA A 24 -6.84 -13.94 13.90
C ALA A 24 -8.07 -14.43 13.09
N SER A 25 -9.12 -14.84 13.75
CA SER A 25 -10.36 -15.33 13.14
C SER A 25 -11.45 -14.25 13.05
N ALA A 26 -11.25 -13.09 13.66
CA ALA A 26 -12.23 -12.01 13.60
C ALA A 26 -12.21 -11.33 12.21
N PRO A 27 -13.38 -10.98 11.66
CA PRO A 27 -13.44 -10.15 10.47
C PRO A 27 -12.89 -8.75 10.75
N LEU A 28 -12.58 -8.02 9.69
CA LEU A 28 -12.27 -6.59 9.80
C LEU A 28 -13.52 -5.83 10.25
N SER A 29 -13.34 -4.90 11.18
CA SER A 29 -14.39 -4.07 11.74
C SER A 29 -13.93 -2.61 11.83
N HIS A 30 -14.84 -1.71 12.19
CA HIS A 30 -14.56 -0.28 12.37
C HIS A 30 -13.81 0.33 11.17
N ILE A 31 -14.20 -0.08 9.96
CA ILE A 31 -13.57 0.45 8.74
C ILE A 31 -13.98 1.91 8.60
N GLN A 32 -12.99 2.80 8.63
CA GLN A 32 -13.22 4.25 8.56
C GLN A 32 -12.19 4.90 7.65
N VAL A 33 -12.64 5.91 6.91
CA VAL A 33 -11.79 6.77 6.06
C VAL A 33 -11.69 8.14 6.72
N LEU A 34 -10.47 8.59 6.95
CA LEU A 34 -10.14 9.91 7.48
C LEU A 34 -9.45 10.73 6.40
N SER A 35 -9.74 12.03 6.33
CA SER A 35 -9.00 12.94 5.46
C SER A 35 -7.64 13.27 6.08
N CYS A 36 -6.55 13.00 5.37
CA CYS A 36 -5.20 13.28 5.85
C CYS A 36 -4.98 14.75 6.20
N SER A 37 -5.65 15.67 5.50
CA SER A 37 -5.53 17.12 5.72
C SER A 37 -6.07 17.59 7.09
N GLN A 38 -6.81 16.78 7.81
CA GLN A 38 -7.36 17.10 9.13
C GLN A 38 -6.39 16.79 10.28
N TYR A 39 -5.25 16.16 10.00
CA TYR A 39 -4.29 15.72 11.01
C TYR A 39 -2.89 16.17 10.65
N LEU A 40 -2.08 16.52 11.66
CA LEU A 40 -0.70 16.94 11.47
C LEU A 40 0.20 15.79 11.05
N GLY A 41 -0.14 14.54 11.45
CA GLY A 41 0.63 13.36 11.13
C GLY A 41 -0.19 12.08 11.23
N ILE A 42 0.43 10.98 10.82
CA ILE A 42 -0.19 9.64 10.85
C ILE A 42 -0.52 9.19 12.27
N ALA A 43 0.30 9.56 13.26
CA ALA A 43 0.07 9.19 14.66
C ALA A 43 -1.25 9.77 15.17
N GLU A 44 -1.49 11.07 14.94
CA GLU A 44 -2.72 11.75 15.36
C GLU A 44 -3.95 11.20 14.63
N ALA A 45 -3.81 10.86 13.34
CA ALA A 45 -4.89 10.23 12.60
C ALA A 45 -5.25 8.84 13.19
N ILE A 46 -4.25 8.05 13.58
CA ILE A 46 -4.45 6.76 14.24
C ILE A 46 -5.10 6.94 15.63
N GLU A 47 -4.60 7.87 16.45
CA GLU A 47 -5.14 8.17 17.77
C GLU A 47 -6.60 8.65 17.69
N ALA A 48 -6.92 9.51 16.72
CA ALA A 48 -8.28 9.96 16.46
C ALA A 48 -9.19 8.80 16.03
N TYR A 49 -8.71 7.91 15.17
CA TYR A 49 -9.43 6.71 14.77
C TYR A 49 -9.73 5.81 15.96
N LEU A 50 -8.73 5.50 16.79
CA LEU A 50 -8.90 4.64 17.97
C LEU A 50 -9.89 5.24 18.98
N THR A 51 -9.71 6.51 19.30
CA THR A 51 -10.55 7.24 20.24
C THR A 51 -12.00 7.34 19.74
N GLY A 52 -12.17 7.73 18.48
CA GLY A 52 -13.49 7.90 17.86
C GLY A 52 -14.32 6.61 17.79
N ASN A 53 -13.65 5.45 17.77
CA ASN A 53 -14.28 4.14 17.75
C ASN A 53 -14.31 3.44 19.13
N GLY A 54 -13.81 4.08 20.20
CA GLY A 54 -13.73 3.49 21.54
C GLY A 54 -12.83 2.25 21.61
N LEU A 55 -11.80 2.19 20.76
CA LEU A 55 -10.88 1.06 20.66
C LEU A 55 -9.72 1.22 21.65
N THR A 56 -9.21 0.10 22.11
CA THR A 56 -7.99 0.04 22.94
C THR A 56 -6.74 0.21 22.05
N SER A 57 -5.57 0.38 22.67
CA SER A 57 -4.31 0.38 21.93
C SER A 57 -4.12 -0.97 21.20
N PRO A 58 -3.75 -0.97 19.91
CA PRO A 58 -3.45 -2.19 19.18
C PRO A 58 -2.12 -2.79 19.65
N VAL A 59 -2.00 -4.12 19.57
CA VAL A 59 -0.73 -4.83 19.85
C VAL A 59 0.21 -4.74 18.66
N ALA A 60 -0.34 -4.72 17.46
CA ALA A 60 0.42 -4.60 16.22
C ALA A 60 -0.31 -3.74 15.19
N ALA A 61 0.43 -3.22 14.22
CA ALA A 61 -0.15 -2.55 13.07
C ALA A 61 0.54 -2.95 11.76
N GLY A 62 -0.25 -2.98 10.68
CA GLY A 62 0.21 -3.13 9.30
C GLY A 62 -0.34 -2.01 8.44
N ILE A 63 0.52 -1.24 7.80
CA ILE A 63 0.15 -0.05 7.03
C ILE A 63 0.71 -0.17 5.61
N GLY A 64 -0.18 -0.17 4.61
CA GLY A 64 0.14 0.11 3.22
C GLY A 64 0.14 1.61 2.99
N ILE A 65 1.18 2.16 2.40
CA ILE A 65 1.29 3.61 2.18
C ILE A 65 1.70 3.90 0.73
N ALA A 66 1.09 4.90 0.13
CA ALA A 66 1.36 5.33 -1.25
C ALA A 66 2.71 6.06 -1.35
N ASN A 67 3.78 5.37 -0.97
CA ASN A 67 5.15 5.87 -0.97
C ASN A 67 6.15 4.71 -1.02
N PRO A 68 7.30 4.84 -1.70
CA PRO A 68 8.40 3.89 -1.57
C PRO A 68 8.93 3.86 -0.13
N ILE A 69 9.16 2.67 0.41
CA ILE A 69 9.75 2.48 1.73
C ILE A 69 11.18 1.97 1.56
N THR A 70 12.14 2.85 1.79
CA THR A 70 13.57 2.58 1.59
C THR A 70 14.39 2.59 2.89
N GLY A 71 13.75 2.87 4.02
CA GLY A 71 14.39 2.95 5.33
C GLY A 71 13.37 3.31 6.41
N ASP A 72 13.85 3.75 7.56
CA ASP A 72 13.01 4.12 8.70
C ASP A 72 12.21 5.40 8.46
N GLN A 73 12.82 6.39 7.77
CA GLN A 73 12.17 7.66 7.52
C GLN A 73 11.24 7.58 6.32
N VAL A 74 9.96 7.85 6.53
CA VAL A 74 8.93 7.98 5.50
C VAL A 74 8.63 9.46 5.30
N VAL A 75 8.75 9.93 4.05
CA VAL A 75 8.35 11.28 3.63
C VAL A 75 7.35 11.12 2.50
N MET A 76 6.10 11.46 2.73
CA MET A 76 5.05 11.28 1.71
C MET A 76 5.22 12.25 0.55
N THR A 77 5.23 11.73 -0.67
CA THR A 77 5.42 12.54 -1.89
C THR A 77 4.25 13.50 -2.14
N ASN A 78 3.03 13.05 -1.84
CA ASN A 78 1.79 13.77 -2.18
C ASN A 78 1.07 14.34 -0.94
N HIS A 79 1.76 14.41 0.20
CA HIS A 79 1.23 14.96 1.44
C HIS A 79 2.35 15.45 2.36
N HIS A 80 2.03 16.33 3.32
CA HIS A 80 3.02 16.89 4.25
C HIS A 80 3.47 15.93 5.36
N TRP A 81 2.88 14.73 5.47
CA TRP A 81 3.25 13.78 6.52
C TRP A 81 4.66 13.24 6.32
N SER A 82 5.41 13.27 7.41
CA SER A 82 6.74 12.69 7.52
C SER A 82 6.89 12.08 8.90
N PHE A 83 7.41 10.85 8.98
CA PHE A 83 7.56 10.14 10.25
C PHE A 83 8.65 9.07 10.18
N SER A 84 9.22 8.73 11.34
CA SER A 84 10.04 7.54 11.54
C SER A 84 9.14 6.37 11.92
N ILE A 85 9.34 5.22 11.28
CA ILE A 85 8.59 3.98 11.56
C ILE A 85 8.86 3.53 13.01
N GLU A 86 10.13 3.61 13.46
CA GLU A 86 10.51 3.23 14.82
C GLU A 86 9.89 4.15 15.85
N GLN A 87 9.90 5.47 15.62
CA GLN A 87 9.26 6.45 16.53
C GLN A 87 7.75 6.26 16.58
N LEU A 88 7.10 6.03 15.44
CA LEU A 88 5.66 5.75 15.39
C LEU A 88 5.30 4.46 16.15
N GLN A 89 6.12 3.41 16.01
CA GLN A 89 5.94 2.18 16.76
C GLN A 89 6.03 2.41 18.27
N GLN A 90 7.01 3.20 18.71
CA GLN A 90 7.20 3.54 20.13
C GLN A 90 6.05 4.41 20.65
N GLN A 91 5.68 5.47 19.92
CA GLN A 91 4.60 6.38 20.31
C GLN A 91 3.28 5.64 20.50
N LEU A 92 2.95 4.74 19.60
CA LEU A 92 1.72 3.93 19.68
C LEU A 92 1.86 2.70 20.59
N SER A 93 3.02 2.50 21.22
CA SER A 93 3.33 1.36 22.09
C SER A 93 3.07 -0.01 21.43
N LEU A 94 3.36 -0.13 20.14
CA LEU A 94 3.15 -1.34 19.36
C LEU A 94 4.28 -2.36 19.58
N ASN A 95 3.92 -3.64 19.76
CA ASN A 95 4.92 -4.72 19.75
C ASN A 95 5.51 -4.93 18.34
N ARG A 96 4.74 -4.62 17.30
CA ARG A 96 5.17 -4.71 15.91
C ARG A 96 4.45 -3.69 15.04
N LEU A 97 5.22 -2.94 14.26
CA LEU A 97 4.72 -2.10 13.17
C LEU A 97 5.37 -2.56 11.86
N GLN A 98 4.54 -2.78 10.84
CA GLN A 98 4.99 -3.03 9.48
C GLN A 98 4.43 -1.94 8.58
N VAL A 99 5.30 -1.17 7.96
CA VAL A 99 4.93 -0.20 6.93
C VAL A 99 5.53 -0.68 5.61
N ILE A 100 4.70 -0.77 4.58
CA ILE A 100 5.09 -1.20 3.24
C ILE A 100 4.42 -0.30 2.19
N ASN A 101 4.95 -0.32 0.98
CA ASN A 101 4.27 0.35 -0.13
C ASN A 101 2.87 -0.26 -0.37
N ASP A 102 1.90 0.55 -0.78
CA ASP A 102 0.50 0.16 -1.01
C ASP A 102 0.34 -0.94 -2.08
N PHE A 103 1.05 -0.83 -3.22
CA PHE A 103 1.05 -1.87 -4.26
C PHE A 103 1.74 -3.16 -3.79
N THR A 104 2.75 -3.05 -2.94
CA THR A 104 3.36 -4.22 -2.28
C THR A 104 2.35 -4.90 -1.36
N ALA A 105 1.56 -4.13 -0.61
CA ALA A 105 0.48 -4.68 0.22
C ALA A 105 -0.62 -5.35 -0.62
N LEU A 106 -1.02 -4.73 -1.73
CA LEU A 106 -1.97 -5.32 -2.69
C LEU A 106 -1.44 -6.62 -3.30
N ALA A 107 -0.17 -6.66 -3.71
CA ALA A 107 0.43 -7.89 -4.23
C ALA A 107 0.37 -9.03 -3.20
N LEU A 108 0.74 -8.76 -1.95
CA LEU A 108 0.66 -9.73 -0.85
C LEU A 108 -0.78 -10.19 -0.55
N ALA A 109 -1.78 -9.40 -0.88
CA ALA A 109 -3.20 -9.76 -0.72
C ALA A 109 -3.72 -10.69 -1.84
N LEU A 110 -3.09 -10.74 -3.02
CA LEU A 110 -3.57 -11.53 -4.17
C LEU A 110 -3.84 -13.00 -3.84
N PRO A 111 -2.98 -13.73 -3.10
CA PRO A 111 -3.24 -15.11 -2.74
C PRO A 111 -4.45 -15.30 -1.80
N CYS A 112 -4.86 -14.24 -1.09
CA CYS A 112 -5.98 -14.27 -0.15
C CYS A 112 -7.33 -13.98 -0.82
N LEU A 113 -7.34 -13.55 -2.08
CA LEU A 113 -8.57 -13.25 -2.82
C LEU A 113 -9.32 -14.54 -3.17
N THR A 114 -10.62 -14.54 -2.92
CA THR A 114 -11.52 -15.64 -3.33
C THR A 114 -11.80 -15.61 -4.83
N THR A 115 -12.41 -16.67 -5.34
CA THR A 115 -12.78 -16.75 -6.78
C THR A 115 -13.78 -15.64 -7.15
N GLU A 116 -14.72 -15.33 -6.26
CA GLU A 116 -15.75 -14.30 -6.46
C GLU A 116 -15.17 -12.88 -6.50
N GLN A 117 -13.96 -12.69 -5.96
CA GLN A 117 -13.24 -11.42 -5.96
C GLN A 117 -12.33 -11.24 -7.19
N LYS A 118 -12.34 -12.21 -8.11
CA LYS A 118 -11.52 -12.21 -9.33
C LYS A 118 -12.38 -12.41 -10.56
N VAL A 119 -12.03 -11.73 -11.64
CA VAL A 119 -12.62 -11.96 -12.96
C VAL A 119 -11.50 -12.29 -13.93
N GLN A 120 -11.57 -13.45 -14.57
CA GLN A 120 -10.60 -13.83 -15.60
C GLN A 120 -10.92 -13.11 -16.91
N ILE A 121 -9.94 -12.42 -17.47
CA ILE A 121 -10.04 -11.73 -18.77
C ILE A 121 -9.04 -12.36 -19.72
N GLY A 122 -9.53 -13.30 -20.56
CA GLY A 122 -8.69 -14.04 -21.50
C GLY A 122 -7.68 -14.97 -20.82
N GLY A 123 -6.66 -15.40 -21.57
CA GLY A 123 -5.59 -16.25 -21.08
C GLY A 123 -5.97 -17.73 -20.91
N LYS A 124 -5.06 -18.45 -20.27
CA LYS A 124 -5.22 -19.85 -19.87
C LYS A 124 -5.29 -19.93 -18.34
N GLU A 125 -5.50 -21.15 -17.84
CA GLU A 125 -5.42 -21.39 -16.39
C GLU A 125 -4.08 -20.93 -15.82
N PRO A 126 -4.08 -20.31 -14.62
CA PRO A 126 -2.87 -19.89 -13.95
C PRO A 126 -1.89 -21.04 -13.74
N ILE A 127 -0.62 -20.80 -13.99
CA ILE A 127 0.44 -21.77 -13.68
C ILE A 127 0.72 -21.70 -12.19
N GLN A 128 0.58 -22.81 -11.51
CA GLN A 128 0.85 -22.90 -10.08
C GLN A 128 2.33 -22.56 -9.79
N ASN A 129 2.57 -21.79 -8.74
CA ASN A 129 3.91 -21.34 -8.34
C ASN A 129 4.67 -20.53 -9.41
N ALA A 130 3.98 -19.91 -10.34
CA ALA A 130 4.57 -18.93 -11.24
C ALA A 130 4.62 -17.54 -10.57
N PRO A 131 5.58 -16.68 -10.97
CA PRO A 131 5.56 -15.27 -10.59
C PRO A 131 4.26 -14.59 -11.02
N VAL A 132 3.78 -13.67 -10.18
CA VAL A 132 2.57 -12.89 -10.45
C VAL A 132 2.95 -11.42 -10.56
N ALA A 133 2.51 -10.75 -11.62
CA ALA A 133 2.60 -9.31 -11.74
C ALA A 133 1.27 -8.66 -11.34
N LEU A 134 1.36 -7.53 -10.64
CA LEU A 134 0.25 -6.66 -10.29
C LEU A 134 0.45 -5.31 -10.96
N LEU A 135 -0.56 -4.85 -11.68
CA LEU A 135 -0.61 -3.56 -12.35
C LEU A 135 -1.91 -2.85 -11.94
N GLY A 136 -1.82 -1.58 -11.66
CA GLY A 136 -2.99 -0.78 -11.29
C GLY A 136 -2.89 0.63 -11.85
N ALA A 137 -3.88 1.03 -12.65
CA ALA A 137 -4.00 2.39 -13.15
C ALA A 137 -4.71 3.25 -12.10
N GLY A 138 -4.02 4.24 -11.57
CA GLY A 138 -4.52 5.23 -10.63
C GLY A 138 -4.01 6.62 -11.00
N THR A 139 -3.53 7.39 -10.02
CA THR A 139 -2.82 8.67 -10.27
C THR A 139 -1.57 8.44 -11.13
N GLY A 140 -0.91 7.31 -10.94
CA GLY A 140 0.17 6.80 -11.79
C GLY A 140 -0.08 5.34 -12.17
N LEU A 141 0.92 4.68 -12.77
CA LEU A 141 0.92 3.25 -12.96
C LEU A 141 1.59 2.58 -11.76
N GLY A 142 0.79 2.06 -10.84
CA GLY A 142 1.30 1.21 -9.77
C GLY A 142 1.71 -0.16 -10.30
N VAL A 143 2.88 -0.63 -9.90
CA VAL A 143 3.41 -1.93 -10.30
C VAL A 143 3.99 -2.63 -9.09
N SER A 144 3.67 -3.88 -8.94
CA SER A 144 4.27 -4.78 -7.94
C SER A 144 4.19 -6.23 -8.44
N GLY A 145 4.64 -7.17 -7.66
CA GLY A 145 4.53 -8.58 -8.01
C GLY A 145 4.85 -9.51 -6.85
N LEU A 146 4.66 -10.79 -7.09
CA LEU A 146 5.02 -11.86 -6.15
C LEU A 146 5.94 -12.85 -6.85
N MET A 147 7.03 -13.18 -6.20
CA MET A 147 7.94 -14.24 -6.59
C MET A 147 7.80 -15.41 -5.62
N PRO A 148 7.41 -16.60 -6.07
CA PRO A 148 7.42 -17.79 -5.24
C PRO A 148 8.84 -18.13 -4.78
N SER A 149 9.00 -18.48 -3.51
CA SER A 149 10.29 -18.87 -2.90
C SER A 149 10.04 -19.98 -1.88
N GLY A 150 10.09 -21.22 -2.32
CA GLY A 150 9.75 -22.39 -1.49
C GLY A 150 8.31 -22.33 -1.00
N GLN A 151 8.10 -22.28 0.32
CA GLN A 151 6.76 -22.17 0.93
C GLN A 151 6.33 -20.71 1.16
N HIS A 152 7.14 -19.74 0.76
CA HIS A 152 6.87 -18.31 0.94
C HIS A 152 6.69 -17.62 -0.39
N VAL A 153 6.16 -16.41 -0.35
CA VAL A 153 6.14 -15.48 -1.47
C VAL A 153 6.94 -14.23 -1.08
N LEU A 154 7.75 -13.76 -2.01
CA LEU A 154 8.51 -12.51 -1.86
C LEU A 154 7.83 -11.45 -2.70
N PRO A 155 7.42 -10.32 -2.13
CA PRO A 155 6.90 -9.21 -2.90
C PRO A 155 8.04 -8.52 -3.67
N ILE A 156 7.73 -8.10 -4.90
CA ILE A 156 8.60 -7.30 -5.74
C ILE A 156 7.99 -5.92 -5.82
N SER A 157 8.64 -4.94 -5.22
CA SER A 157 8.23 -3.53 -5.34
C SER A 157 8.66 -2.97 -6.69
N GLY A 158 7.81 -2.14 -7.30
CA GLY A 158 8.09 -1.50 -8.57
C GLY A 158 7.44 -0.12 -8.65
N GLU A 159 7.99 0.75 -9.48
CA GLU A 159 7.52 2.11 -9.75
C GLU A 159 7.24 2.26 -11.26
N GLY A 160 6.18 1.59 -11.72
CA GLY A 160 5.85 1.53 -13.15
C GLY A 160 5.52 2.87 -13.79
N GLY A 161 5.06 3.84 -13.00
CA GLY A 161 4.82 5.20 -13.48
C GLY A 161 6.09 6.01 -13.78
N HIS A 162 7.25 5.53 -13.34
CA HIS A 162 8.55 6.19 -13.52
C HIS A 162 9.43 5.53 -14.59
N VAL A 163 8.91 4.55 -15.32
CA VAL A 163 9.66 3.93 -16.43
C VAL A 163 9.61 4.79 -17.69
N THR A 164 10.68 4.72 -18.49
CA THR A 164 10.72 5.40 -19.78
C THR A 164 9.71 4.80 -20.75
N LEU A 165 8.85 5.63 -21.33
CA LEU A 165 7.95 5.22 -22.40
C LEU A 165 8.68 5.23 -23.74
N ALA A 166 8.78 4.05 -24.36
CA ALA A 166 9.35 3.93 -25.70
C ALA A 166 8.27 4.07 -26.77
N ALA A 167 8.45 5.01 -27.71
CA ALA A 167 7.53 5.19 -28.83
C ALA A 167 7.53 3.97 -29.76
N GLN A 168 6.36 3.45 -30.09
CA GLN A 168 6.16 2.34 -31.02
C GLN A 168 5.89 2.82 -32.46
N ASN A 169 5.55 4.09 -32.64
CA ASN A 169 5.25 4.69 -33.95
C ASN A 169 5.49 6.21 -33.92
N ALA A 170 5.44 6.84 -35.10
CA ALA A 170 5.72 8.26 -35.27
C ALA A 170 4.75 9.18 -34.50
N LYS A 171 3.50 8.78 -34.31
CA LYS A 171 2.51 9.56 -33.55
C LYS A 171 2.83 9.58 -32.07
N GLU A 172 3.19 8.44 -31.51
CA GLU A 172 3.61 8.34 -30.11
C GLU A 172 4.90 9.12 -29.87
N PHE A 173 5.87 9.03 -30.80
CA PHE A 173 7.10 9.80 -30.74
C PHE A 173 6.82 11.31 -30.68
N ALA A 174 5.98 11.82 -31.59
CA ALA A 174 5.62 13.24 -31.61
C ALA A 174 4.93 13.70 -30.30
N VAL A 175 4.08 12.86 -29.69
CA VAL A 175 3.44 13.16 -28.40
C VAL A 175 4.47 13.20 -27.28
N ILE A 176 5.37 12.21 -27.20
CA ILE A 176 6.42 12.14 -26.19
C ILE A 176 7.35 13.35 -26.31
N GLU A 177 7.76 13.70 -27.54
CA GLU A 177 8.60 14.86 -27.81
C GLU A 177 7.94 16.17 -27.33
N LEU A 178 6.65 16.35 -27.63
CA LEU A 178 5.88 17.53 -27.23
C LEU A 178 5.73 17.63 -25.69
N ILE A 179 5.53 16.50 -25.01
CA ILE A 179 5.49 16.42 -23.57
C ILE A 179 6.87 16.77 -22.97
N GLY A 180 7.94 16.20 -23.50
CA GLY A 180 9.31 16.49 -23.10
C GLY A 180 9.67 17.96 -23.24
N GLN A 181 9.30 18.60 -24.36
CA GLN A 181 9.48 20.04 -24.55
C GLN A 181 8.72 20.88 -23.52
N LYS A 182 7.51 20.45 -23.14
CA LYS A 182 6.65 21.20 -22.20
C LYS A 182 7.06 21.02 -20.75
N TYR A 183 7.53 19.86 -20.34
CA TYR A 183 7.77 19.50 -18.93
C TYR A 183 9.25 19.25 -18.61
N GLY A 184 10.14 19.24 -19.61
CA GLY A 184 11.58 19.10 -19.42
C GLY A 184 12.11 17.67 -19.25
N HIS A 185 11.26 16.69 -19.50
CA HIS A 185 11.63 15.24 -19.42
C HIS A 185 10.68 14.38 -20.22
#